data_b29fb5382cc748ef50719f3c8b581460
#
_entry.id   b29fb5382cc748ef50719f3c8b581460
#
_cell.length_a   1.000
_cell.length_b   1.000
_cell.length_c   1.000
_cell.angle_alpha   90.00
_cell.angle_beta   90.00
_cell.angle_gamma   90.00
#
_symmetry.space_group_name_H-M   'P 1'
#
loop_
_entity.id
_entity.type
_entity.pdbx_description
1 polymer ?
#
loop_
_entity_poly.entity_id
_entity_poly.type
_entity_poly.pdbx_seq_one_letter_code
_entity_poly.pdbx_strand_id
1 'polypeptide(L)'
;MLDRLNQPKGSTIGVLRDGRTIQEAIDDLYVFKDSQGFINVDMQTGATLEEKLRNSFTIANTLLVGVRLTAGKVYPLTGTTPLEVNLAKFSLFTSGGRATIDASEFTGPTALWIHATGSYPTPMYRNTTNYMESIELVGGLKAGVDGWTWGNRGMTTGTEYNGQCIIRGCSVYKFDNCIKCTDSSWRYKVSDCMISTGITSVFNAPAGLIDSGESITFSDTQFSDSNGAKFIIACANFSVGMSGTSVLNTPVVISGNGASLLIDGMGNNENPGRSAWMRYVEVTGIGARFILQSSTLVCNGPSSQTRPLVLVGAKARAIFIAVKFPGNLYMFHVNNPEKVRTFCEGEGIVKTIACTYDIESGAGNIPVHRSLNRFYNNGFEQDLAGWALNVGGDPAQTATIVTDDTNSGGKAVKVASLDGKSVFLTQNVRVSSGEEFASFVAYKVNKAASGSTPGNLTVTFKSENGTTIGTGSSSNFSNTVGAWQQGGLFCRGVAPVGAVSAEISLRVRDGAEVILDDVIVNFL
;
A
#
# COMPACT_ATOMS: atom_id res chain seq x y z
N MET A 1 -30.40 49.75 -11.83
CA MET A 1 -30.12 49.47 -13.25
C MET A 1 -30.99 48.32 -13.78
N LEU A 2 -31.19 47.27 -13.05
CA LEU A 2 -32.08 46.15 -13.42
C LEU A 2 -33.55 46.51 -13.51
N ASP A 3 -34.07 47.42 -12.67
CA ASP A 3 -35.46 47.85 -12.68
C ASP A 3 -35.85 48.67 -13.94
N ARG A 4 -34.88 49.20 -14.68
CA ARG A 4 -35.14 49.89 -15.94
C ARG A 4 -35.18 48.95 -17.16
N LEU A 5 -34.67 47.72 -17.01
CA LEU A 5 -34.70 46.70 -18.06
C LEU A 5 -36.06 45.96 -18.11
N ASN A 6 -36.86 46.04 -17.05
CA ASN A 6 -38.19 45.43 -16.96
C ASN A 6 -39.35 46.34 -17.41
N GLN A 7 -39.09 47.45 -18.06
CA GLN A 7 -40.15 48.28 -18.58
C GLN A 7 -40.66 47.75 -19.95
N PRO A 8 -41.96 47.44 -20.08
CA PRO A 8 -42.49 46.87 -21.30
C PRO A 8 -42.78 48.00 -22.31
N LYS A 9 -41.78 48.54 -22.93
CA LYS A 9 -41.97 49.37 -24.11
C LYS A 9 -40.95 49.07 -25.15
N GLY A 10 -41.43 48.39 -26.16
CA GLY A 10 -40.74 48.06 -27.37
C GLY A 10 -39.95 49.24 -27.90
N SER A 11 -38.69 49.14 -27.77
CA SER A 11 -37.75 49.86 -28.59
C SER A 11 -36.41 49.13 -28.47
N THR A 12 -35.90 48.90 -29.55
CA THR A 12 -34.55 48.55 -29.93
C THR A 12 -33.56 48.58 -28.77
N ILE A 13 -33.55 47.56 -27.96
CA ILE A 13 -32.42 47.29 -27.09
C ILE A 13 -31.29 46.93 -28.02
N GLY A 14 -30.15 47.61 -27.88
CA GLY A 14 -29.00 47.47 -28.76
C GLY A 14 -28.69 46.05 -29.12
N VAL A 15 -28.39 45.81 -30.36
CA VAL A 15 -27.96 44.50 -30.88
C VAL A 15 -26.49 44.36 -30.55
N LEU A 16 -26.09 43.24 -29.96
CA LEU A 16 -24.70 42.92 -29.74
C LEU A 16 -23.98 42.67 -31.07
N ARG A 17 -22.64 42.69 -31.08
CA ARG A 17 -21.83 42.48 -32.29
C ARG A 17 -22.12 41.17 -33.01
N ASP A 18 -22.69 40.19 -32.35
CA ASP A 18 -23.12 38.91 -32.88
C ASP A 18 -24.53 38.87 -33.43
N GLY A 19 -25.22 40.02 -33.45
CA GLY A 19 -26.58 40.16 -33.98
C GLY A 19 -27.71 39.83 -33.00
N ARG A 20 -27.39 39.44 -31.77
CA ARG A 20 -28.39 39.14 -30.73
C ARG A 20 -28.79 40.43 -29.99
N THR A 21 -30.02 40.48 -29.52
CA THR A 21 -30.47 41.53 -28.60
C THR A 21 -29.80 41.34 -27.23
N ILE A 22 -29.66 42.41 -26.47
CA ILE A 22 -29.18 42.34 -25.08
C ILE A 22 -30.13 41.45 -24.25
N GLN A 23 -31.42 41.42 -24.55
CA GLN A 23 -32.36 40.55 -23.85
C GLN A 23 -32.10 39.08 -24.17
N GLU A 24 -31.86 38.72 -25.43
CA GLU A 24 -31.51 37.37 -25.81
C GLU A 24 -30.21 36.92 -25.14
N ALA A 25 -29.21 37.80 -25.05
CA ALA A 25 -27.97 37.50 -24.35
C ALA A 25 -28.17 37.39 -22.81
N ILE A 26 -29.08 38.16 -22.24
CA ILE A 26 -29.47 38.06 -20.85
C ILE A 26 -30.25 36.76 -20.62
N ASP A 27 -31.20 36.44 -21.49
CA ASP A 27 -32.00 35.23 -21.39
C ASP A 27 -31.14 34.00 -21.55
N ASP A 28 -30.19 34.00 -22.47
CA ASP A 28 -29.15 32.96 -22.58
C ASP A 28 -28.33 32.82 -21.29
N LEU A 29 -27.93 33.92 -20.69
CA LEU A 29 -27.23 33.93 -19.40
C LEU A 29 -28.10 33.37 -18.27
N TYR A 30 -29.41 33.69 -18.25
CA TYR A 30 -30.36 33.17 -17.27
C TYR A 30 -30.68 31.68 -17.50
N VAL A 31 -30.71 31.24 -18.73
CA VAL A 31 -30.89 29.81 -19.08
C VAL A 31 -29.73 28.98 -18.58
N PHE A 32 -28.52 29.51 -18.54
CA PHE A 32 -27.32 28.80 -18.14
C PHE A 32 -27.03 28.85 -16.64
N LYS A 33 -27.51 29.84 -15.93
CA LYS A 33 -27.28 30.02 -14.48
C LYS A 33 -28.57 29.88 -13.71
N ASP A 34 -28.52 29.19 -12.59
CA ASP A 34 -29.62 29.19 -11.62
C ASP A 34 -29.68 30.50 -10.84
N SER A 35 -30.68 30.63 -9.96
CA SER A 35 -30.87 31.82 -9.12
C SER A 35 -29.70 32.14 -8.18
N GLN A 36 -28.76 31.19 -8.02
CA GLN A 36 -27.53 31.34 -7.22
C GLN A 36 -26.31 31.63 -8.08
N GLY A 37 -26.45 31.74 -9.40
CA GLY A 37 -25.37 32.04 -10.33
C GLY A 37 -24.51 30.83 -10.75
N PHE A 38 -24.96 29.61 -10.51
CA PHE A 38 -24.28 28.38 -10.94
C PHE A 38 -24.92 27.81 -12.20
N ILE A 39 -24.10 27.05 -12.98
CA ILE A 39 -24.61 26.27 -14.10
C ILE A 39 -25.32 25.03 -13.54
N ASN A 40 -26.63 24.98 -13.65
CA ASN A 40 -27.41 23.80 -13.31
C ASN A 40 -27.49 22.89 -14.56
N VAL A 41 -26.97 21.67 -14.45
CA VAL A 41 -26.92 20.73 -15.57
C VAL A 41 -28.30 20.42 -16.13
N ASP A 42 -29.31 20.29 -15.30
CA ASP A 42 -30.67 19.95 -15.76
C ASP A 42 -31.33 21.04 -16.60
N MET A 43 -30.88 22.28 -16.43
CA MET A 43 -31.39 23.45 -17.16
C MET A 43 -30.66 23.67 -18.50
N GLN A 44 -29.60 22.91 -18.76
CA GLN A 44 -28.81 23.11 -19.97
C GLN A 44 -29.48 22.54 -21.22
N THR A 45 -29.08 23.06 -22.37
CA THR A 45 -29.47 22.53 -23.67
C THR A 45 -28.86 21.17 -23.90
N GLY A 46 -29.58 20.26 -24.55
CA GLY A 46 -29.18 18.91 -24.87
C GLY A 46 -30.39 17.97 -24.87
N ALA A 47 -30.42 17.03 -25.81
CA ALA A 47 -31.49 16.06 -25.92
C ALA A 47 -31.41 14.99 -24.83
N THR A 48 -30.20 14.71 -24.33
CA THR A 48 -29.90 13.73 -23.28
C THR A 48 -29.29 14.37 -22.05
N LEU A 49 -29.34 13.67 -20.91
CA LEU A 49 -28.66 14.13 -19.69
C LEU A 49 -27.14 14.18 -19.86
N GLU A 50 -26.57 13.29 -20.66
CA GLU A 50 -25.13 13.32 -20.96
C GLU A 50 -24.76 14.57 -21.78
N GLU A 51 -25.53 14.91 -22.81
CA GLU A 51 -25.29 16.14 -23.57
C GLU A 51 -25.39 17.39 -22.67
N LYS A 52 -26.40 17.45 -21.81
CA LYS A 52 -26.53 18.55 -20.84
C LYS A 52 -25.32 18.62 -19.90
N LEU A 53 -24.84 17.47 -19.42
CA LEU A 53 -23.66 17.38 -18.57
C LEU A 53 -22.42 17.91 -19.33
N ARG A 54 -22.15 17.42 -20.53
CA ARG A 54 -21.01 17.84 -21.36
C ARG A 54 -21.07 19.33 -21.73
N ASN A 55 -22.23 19.83 -22.10
CA ASN A 55 -22.44 21.25 -22.41
C ASN A 55 -22.16 22.12 -21.17
N SER A 56 -22.62 21.69 -20.00
CA SER A 56 -22.34 22.40 -18.73
C SER A 56 -20.86 22.55 -18.46
N PHE A 57 -20.07 21.51 -18.67
CA PHE A 57 -18.62 21.55 -18.49
C PHE A 57 -17.92 22.44 -19.50
N THR A 58 -18.36 22.42 -20.75
CA THR A 58 -17.84 23.32 -21.81
C THR A 58 -18.09 24.78 -21.44
N ILE A 59 -19.30 25.10 -21.02
CA ILE A 59 -19.66 26.45 -20.60
C ILE A 59 -18.88 26.87 -19.36
N ALA A 60 -18.76 25.99 -18.36
CA ALA A 60 -18.02 26.26 -17.12
C ALA A 60 -16.54 26.58 -17.37
N ASN A 61 -15.91 25.87 -18.27
CA ASN A 61 -14.53 26.14 -18.69
C ASN A 61 -14.34 27.51 -19.34
N THR A 62 -15.38 28.03 -19.99
CA THR A 62 -15.38 29.34 -20.65
C THR A 62 -15.74 30.47 -19.70
N LEU A 63 -16.80 30.29 -18.93
CA LEU A 63 -17.37 31.34 -18.06
C LEU A 63 -16.77 31.38 -16.66
N LEU A 64 -15.94 30.40 -16.29
CA LEU A 64 -15.33 30.26 -14.96
C LEU A 64 -16.38 30.21 -13.82
N VAL A 65 -17.46 29.50 -14.05
CA VAL A 65 -18.63 29.41 -13.14
C VAL A 65 -18.85 27.97 -12.72
N GLY A 66 -19.13 27.76 -11.44
CA GLY A 66 -19.34 26.42 -10.88
C GLY A 66 -20.48 25.64 -11.54
N VAL A 67 -20.31 24.34 -11.66
CA VAL A 67 -21.32 23.38 -12.16
C VAL A 67 -22.01 22.70 -11.00
N ARG A 68 -23.32 22.75 -10.96
CA ARG A 68 -24.16 22.10 -9.97
C ARG A 68 -24.94 20.93 -10.58
N LEU A 69 -24.77 19.76 -9.99
CA LEU A 69 -25.62 18.59 -10.26
C LEU A 69 -26.79 18.53 -9.28
N THR A 70 -27.88 17.94 -9.69
CA THR A 70 -29.03 17.71 -8.81
C THR A 70 -28.80 16.49 -7.93
N ALA A 71 -28.93 16.66 -6.62
CA ALA A 71 -28.78 15.56 -5.67
C ALA A 71 -29.77 14.42 -5.93
N GLY A 72 -29.31 13.19 -5.76
CA GLY A 72 -30.09 11.97 -6.01
C GLY A 72 -30.28 11.62 -7.49
N LYS A 73 -29.76 12.42 -8.41
CA LYS A 73 -29.88 12.17 -9.84
C LYS A 73 -28.68 11.40 -10.40
N VAL A 74 -28.94 10.58 -11.42
CA VAL A 74 -27.92 9.82 -12.15
C VAL A 74 -27.73 10.47 -13.51
N TYR A 75 -26.48 10.82 -13.82
CA TYR A 75 -26.05 11.39 -15.10
C TYR A 75 -25.21 10.35 -15.84
N PRO A 76 -25.71 9.78 -16.94
CA PRO A 76 -24.95 8.81 -17.72
C PRO A 76 -23.75 9.49 -18.37
N LEU A 77 -22.62 8.75 -18.43
CA LEU A 77 -21.41 9.11 -19.16
C LEU A 77 -21.02 7.93 -20.05
N THR A 78 -21.09 8.14 -21.34
CA THR A 78 -20.81 7.11 -22.35
C THR A 78 -19.70 7.54 -23.31
N GLY A 79 -19.41 6.72 -24.31
CA GLY A 79 -18.38 7.04 -25.31
C GLY A 79 -16.95 6.97 -24.79
N THR A 80 -16.06 7.79 -25.34
CA THR A 80 -14.61 7.71 -25.08
C THR A 80 -13.99 9.01 -24.56
N THR A 81 -14.73 10.13 -24.64
CA THR A 81 -14.22 11.45 -24.27
C THR A 81 -14.43 11.69 -22.77
N PRO A 82 -13.37 11.96 -21.99
CA PRO A 82 -13.49 12.21 -20.57
C PRO A 82 -14.28 13.50 -20.28
N LEU A 83 -14.83 13.59 -19.06
CA LEU A 83 -15.23 14.88 -18.51
C LEU A 83 -14.01 15.54 -17.86
N GLU A 84 -13.70 16.77 -18.26
CA GLU A 84 -12.61 17.55 -17.70
C GLU A 84 -13.11 18.44 -16.55
N VAL A 85 -12.57 18.26 -15.37
CA VAL A 85 -12.83 19.06 -14.17
C VAL A 85 -11.59 19.89 -13.88
N ASN A 86 -11.53 21.09 -14.42
CA ASN A 86 -10.44 22.03 -14.14
C ASN A 86 -10.77 22.90 -12.91
N LEU A 87 -10.29 22.52 -11.75
CA LEU A 87 -10.51 23.23 -10.49
C LEU A 87 -9.78 24.58 -10.41
N ALA A 88 -8.90 24.92 -11.35
CA ALA A 88 -8.43 26.30 -11.50
C ALA A 88 -9.53 27.22 -12.04
N LYS A 89 -10.54 26.68 -12.70
CA LYS A 89 -11.58 27.44 -13.41
C LYS A 89 -12.93 27.40 -12.70
N PHE A 90 -13.38 26.23 -12.22
CA PHE A 90 -14.71 26.08 -11.66
C PHE A 90 -14.80 24.97 -10.59
N SER A 91 -15.84 25.03 -9.78
CA SER A 91 -16.21 23.96 -8.85
C SER A 91 -17.24 23.03 -9.47
N LEU A 92 -17.17 21.73 -9.13
CA LEU A 92 -18.21 20.73 -9.45
C LEU A 92 -18.83 20.23 -8.16
N PHE A 93 -20.13 20.41 -7.96
CA PHE A 93 -20.74 20.07 -6.68
C PHE A 93 -22.24 19.75 -6.79
N THR A 94 -22.78 19.22 -5.68
CA THR A 94 -24.22 19.09 -5.46
C THR A 94 -24.63 19.87 -4.21
N SER A 95 -25.91 20.17 -4.08
CA SER A 95 -26.46 20.73 -2.86
C SER A 95 -27.50 19.79 -2.26
N GLY A 96 -27.33 19.45 -0.96
CA GLY A 96 -28.30 18.66 -0.21
C GLY A 96 -28.25 17.14 -0.44
N GLY A 97 -27.12 16.60 -0.91
CA GLY A 97 -26.92 15.17 -1.11
C GLY A 97 -25.88 14.86 -2.19
N ARG A 98 -25.79 13.61 -2.62
CA ARG A 98 -24.89 13.18 -3.69
C ARG A 98 -25.61 13.10 -5.03
N ALA A 99 -24.90 13.37 -6.13
CA ALA A 99 -25.31 13.02 -7.48
C ALA A 99 -24.36 11.96 -8.02
N THR A 100 -24.87 11.09 -8.87
CA THR A 100 -24.09 10.00 -9.49
C THR A 100 -23.78 10.35 -10.94
N ILE A 101 -22.50 10.24 -11.33
CA ILE A 101 -22.08 10.15 -12.71
C ILE A 101 -21.86 8.66 -13.00
N ASP A 102 -22.72 8.08 -13.81
CA ASP A 102 -22.68 6.67 -14.19
C ASP A 102 -21.87 6.49 -15.47
N ALA A 103 -20.64 6.04 -15.31
CA ALA A 103 -19.70 5.74 -16.37
C ALA A 103 -19.61 4.22 -16.66
N SER A 104 -20.62 3.42 -16.29
CA SER A 104 -20.62 1.98 -16.50
C SER A 104 -20.49 1.60 -17.97
N GLU A 105 -21.04 2.40 -18.87
CA GLU A 105 -20.95 2.21 -20.33
C GLU A 105 -19.79 3.00 -20.98
N PHE A 106 -19.04 3.75 -20.23
CA PHE A 106 -17.88 4.48 -20.75
C PHE A 106 -16.77 3.53 -21.21
N THR A 107 -16.10 3.84 -22.32
CA THR A 107 -15.08 2.99 -22.94
C THR A 107 -13.75 3.72 -23.21
N GLY A 108 -13.69 5.01 -22.88
CA GLY A 108 -12.44 5.77 -22.96
C GLY A 108 -11.48 5.45 -21.81
N PRO A 109 -10.22 5.86 -21.93
CA PRO A 109 -9.19 5.53 -20.95
C PRO A 109 -9.37 6.24 -19.60
N THR A 110 -10.17 7.30 -19.54
CA THR A 110 -10.36 8.15 -18.35
C THR A 110 -11.79 8.66 -18.31
N ALA A 111 -12.55 8.36 -17.27
CA ALA A 111 -13.91 8.88 -17.13
C ALA A 111 -13.92 10.35 -16.67
N LEU A 112 -13.22 10.66 -15.57
CA LEU A 112 -13.07 12.03 -15.04
C LEU A 112 -11.60 12.43 -14.98
N TRP A 113 -11.26 13.50 -15.68
CA TRP A 113 -9.93 14.10 -15.59
C TRP A 113 -9.99 15.31 -14.67
N ILE A 114 -9.33 15.21 -13.50
CA ILE A 114 -9.37 16.23 -12.44
C ILE A 114 -8.01 16.90 -12.33
N HIS A 115 -7.96 18.19 -12.52
CA HIS A 115 -6.75 18.98 -12.42
C HIS A 115 -7.06 20.44 -12.04
N ALA A 116 -6.01 21.22 -11.79
CA ALA A 116 -6.13 22.67 -11.56
C ALA A 116 -5.07 23.40 -12.37
N THR A 117 -5.05 23.14 -13.67
CA THR A 117 -4.04 23.69 -14.58
C THR A 117 -4.32 25.14 -14.93
N GLY A 118 -3.32 25.99 -14.76
CA GLY A 118 -3.34 27.38 -15.17
C GLY A 118 -2.04 27.78 -15.87
N SER A 119 -2.08 28.84 -16.70
CA SER A 119 -0.90 29.33 -17.40
C SER A 119 0.02 30.13 -16.47
N TYR A 120 1.33 29.98 -16.62
CA TYR A 120 2.33 30.86 -16.00
C TYR A 120 2.18 32.29 -16.59
N PRO A 121 2.28 33.38 -15.85
CA PRO A 121 2.79 33.49 -14.48
C PRO A 121 1.69 33.56 -13.38
N THR A 122 0.51 33.03 -13.62
CA THR A 122 -0.50 32.98 -12.55
C THR A 122 0.09 32.19 -11.40
N PRO A 123 0.16 32.75 -10.17
CA PRO A 123 0.84 32.09 -9.08
C PRO A 123 0.25 30.71 -8.82
N MET A 124 1.03 29.66 -9.10
CA MET A 124 0.71 28.25 -8.87
C MET A 124 0.23 27.94 -7.48
N TYR A 125 0.58 28.80 -6.55
CA TYR A 125 0.34 28.67 -5.13
C TYR A 125 -0.93 29.34 -4.64
N ARG A 126 -1.72 29.94 -5.52
CA ARG A 126 -3.02 30.41 -5.10
C ARG A 126 -3.87 29.21 -4.75
N ASN A 127 -4.27 29.15 -3.49
CA ASN A 127 -5.33 28.25 -3.06
C ASN A 127 -6.53 28.52 -3.96
N THR A 128 -6.82 27.58 -4.86
CA THR A 128 -8.07 27.66 -5.58
C THR A 128 -9.17 27.52 -4.52
N THR A 129 -10.14 28.36 -4.57
CA THR A 129 -11.35 28.22 -3.75
C THR A 129 -12.30 27.19 -4.36
N ASN A 130 -11.98 26.71 -5.56
CA ASN A 130 -12.79 25.73 -6.28
C ASN A 130 -12.55 24.31 -5.75
N TYR A 131 -13.58 23.49 -5.82
CA TYR A 131 -13.59 22.15 -5.26
C TYR A 131 -14.51 21.21 -6.05
N MET A 132 -14.31 19.93 -5.89
CA MET A 132 -15.27 18.88 -6.26
C MET A 132 -15.90 18.32 -4.99
N GLU A 133 -17.24 18.29 -4.91
CA GLU A 133 -17.94 17.90 -3.70
C GLU A 133 -19.20 17.08 -3.95
N SER A 134 -19.38 16.04 -3.14
CA SER A 134 -20.59 15.22 -3.10
C SER A 134 -20.93 14.53 -4.44
N ILE A 135 -19.92 14.14 -5.18
CA ILE A 135 -20.08 13.44 -6.47
C ILE A 135 -19.73 11.97 -6.27
N GLU A 136 -20.59 11.11 -6.75
CA GLU A 136 -20.34 9.69 -6.89
C GLU A 136 -20.03 9.36 -8.35
N LEU A 137 -18.89 8.71 -8.62
CA LEU A 137 -18.51 8.24 -9.94
C LEU A 137 -18.49 6.70 -9.93
N VAL A 138 -19.30 6.10 -10.78
CA VAL A 138 -19.47 4.65 -10.87
C VAL A 138 -19.01 4.14 -12.22
N GLY A 139 -18.12 3.16 -12.24
CA GLY A 139 -17.65 2.50 -13.46
C GLY A 139 -18.31 1.15 -13.73
N GLY A 140 -17.91 0.51 -14.82
CA GLY A 140 -18.41 -0.80 -15.27
C GLY A 140 -17.45 -1.97 -15.03
N LEU A 141 -16.40 -1.82 -14.20
CA LEU A 141 -15.32 -2.82 -14.07
C LEU A 141 -14.70 -3.22 -15.40
N LYS A 142 -14.41 -2.23 -16.24
CA LYS A 142 -13.76 -2.43 -17.55
C LYS A 142 -12.26 -2.20 -17.43
N ALA A 143 -11.45 -3.16 -17.88
CA ALA A 143 -10.00 -3.02 -17.94
C ALA A 143 -9.61 -1.84 -18.85
N GLY A 144 -8.60 -1.07 -18.43
CA GLY A 144 -8.11 0.10 -19.16
C GLY A 144 -8.97 1.36 -19.01
N VAL A 145 -10.05 1.33 -18.20
CA VAL A 145 -10.89 2.49 -17.92
C VAL A 145 -10.61 2.98 -16.50
N ASP A 146 -9.98 4.14 -16.39
CA ASP A 146 -9.66 4.78 -15.11
C ASP A 146 -10.80 5.71 -14.66
N GLY A 147 -11.06 5.75 -13.34
CA GLY A 147 -12.10 6.60 -12.75
C GLY A 147 -11.67 8.06 -12.72
N TRP A 148 -10.93 8.45 -11.68
CA TRP A 148 -10.31 9.76 -11.58
C TRP A 148 -8.88 9.70 -12.11
N THR A 149 -8.59 10.48 -13.11
CA THR A 149 -7.22 10.71 -13.56
C THR A 149 -6.77 12.07 -13.05
N TRP A 150 -5.64 12.10 -12.34
CA TRP A 150 -5.07 13.30 -11.75
C TRP A 150 -3.87 13.78 -12.56
N GLY A 151 -3.61 15.08 -12.50
CA GLY A 151 -2.47 15.69 -13.15
C GLY A 151 -2.78 16.29 -14.52
N ASN A 152 -1.76 16.70 -15.23
CA ASN A 152 -1.88 17.37 -16.50
C ASN A 152 -1.46 16.46 -17.66
N ARG A 153 -2.40 15.98 -18.43
CA ARG A 153 -2.14 15.16 -19.62
C ARG A 153 -1.50 16.02 -20.71
N GLY A 154 -0.22 15.77 -20.98
CA GLY A 154 0.49 16.39 -22.11
C GLY A 154 1.08 17.76 -21.82
N MET A 155 1.44 18.02 -20.56
CA MET A 155 2.22 19.21 -20.24
C MET A 155 3.50 19.31 -21.05
N THR A 156 3.66 20.47 -21.68
CA THR A 156 4.98 20.91 -22.07
C THR A 156 5.66 21.46 -20.82
N THR A 157 6.71 20.80 -20.35
CA THR A 157 7.47 21.20 -19.17
C THR A 157 7.77 22.71 -19.20
N GLY A 158 7.35 23.41 -18.16
CA GLY A 158 7.71 24.82 -17.93
C GLY A 158 6.68 25.89 -18.28
N THR A 159 5.52 25.54 -18.83
CA THR A 159 4.51 26.55 -19.23
C THR A 159 3.17 26.42 -18.53
N GLU A 160 2.83 25.23 -18.02
CA GLU A 160 1.59 24.97 -17.32
C GLU A 160 1.84 24.19 -16.04
N TYR A 161 1.18 24.58 -14.98
CA TYR A 161 1.35 23.97 -13.66
C TYR A 161 0.02 23.58 -13.08
N ASN A 162 -0.03 22.45 -12.38
CA ASN A 162 -1.21 22.04 -11.62
C ASN A 162 -1.26 22.82 -10.29
N GLY A 163 -2.38 23.45 -10.00
CA GLY A 163 -2.66 24.11 -8.72
C GLY A 163 -3.12 23.10 -7.65
N GLN A 164 -3.67 23.62 -6.54
CA GLN A 164 -4.27 22.80 -5.51
C GLN A 164 -5.64 22.29 -5.95
N CYS A 165 -5.85 20.97 -5.88
CA CYS A 165 -7.15 20.33 -6.10
C CYS A 165 -7.77 19.93 -4.76
N ILE A 166 -9.01 20.36 -4.51
CA ILE A 166 -9.77 20.02 -3.31
C ILE A 166 -10.94 19.12 -3.72
N ILE A 167 -11.00 17.91 -3.13
CA ILE A 167 -12.05 16.90 -3.38
C ILE A 167 -12.60 16.47 -2.03
N ARG A 168 -13.92 16.56 -1.83
CA ARG A 168 -14.53 16.22 -0.54
C ARG A 168 -15.89 15.53 -0.68
N GLY A 169 -16.18 14.60 0.22
CA GLY A 169 -17.47 13.90 0.27
C GLY A 169 -17.80 13.11 -1.00
N CYS A 170 -16.80 12.74 -1.81
CA CYS A 170 -16.98 12.07 -3.09
C CYS A 170 -16.74 10.55 -3.00
N SER A 171 -17.20 9.82 -4.01
CA SER A 171 -16.93 8.39 -4.14
C SER A 171 -16.49 8.05 -5.56
N VAL A 172 -15.56 7.08 -5.69
CA VAL A 172 -15.18 6.50 -6.99
C VAL A 172 -14.98 4.99 -6.84
N TYR A 173 -15.62 4.21 -7.71
CA TYR A 173 -15.54 2.76 -7.63
C TYR A 173 -15.91 2.07 -8.94
N LYS A 174 -15.51 0.79 -9.06
CA LYS A 174 -15.72 -0.08 -10.24
C LYS A 174 -14.98 0.37 -11.49
N PHE A 175 -13.71 0.74 -11.35
CA PHE A 175 -12.81 1.09 -12.47
C PHE A 175 -11.61 0.16 -12.53
N ASP A 176 -10.81 0.26 -13.56
CA ASP A 176 -9.49 -0.41 -13.60
C ASP A 176 -8.59 0.17 -12.50
N ASN A 177 -8.34 1.48 -12.57
CA ASN A 177 -7.79 2.25 -11.48
C ASN A 177 -8.83 3.26 -11.00
N CYS A 178 -9.20 3.23 -9.71
CA CYS A 178 -10.15 4.22 -9.19
C CYS A 178 -9.56 5.62 -9.23
N ILE A 179 -8.29 5.76 -8.82
CA ILE A 179 -7.49 6.98 -8.97
C ILE A 179 -6.21 6.61 -9.70
N LYS A 180 -5.89 7.32 -10.78
CA LYS A 180 -4.63 7.22 -11.50
C LYS A 180 -3.94 8.55 -11.63
N CYS A 181 -2.68 8.61 -11.21
CA CYS A 181 -1.84 9.78 -11.38
C CYS A 181 -1.22 9.81 -12.78
N THR A 182 -1.06 11.01 -13.32
CA THR A 182 -0.28 11.32 -14.52
C THR A 182 0.75 12.39 -14.17
N ASP A 183 1.46 12.94 -15.14
CA ASP A 183 2.43 14.01 -14.91
C ASP A 183 1.79 15.19 -14.18
N SER A 184 2.54 15.84 -13.31
CA SER A 184 2.09 16.96 -12.47
C SER A 184 0.93 16.61 -11.53
N SER A 185 0.83 15.36 -11.09
CA SER A 185 -0.08 14.94 -10.02
C SER A 185 0.48 15.36 -8.66
N TRP A 186 0.19 16.57 -8.24
CA TRP A 186 0.63 17.15 -6.97
C TRP A 186 -0.45 18.03 -6.36
N ARG A 187 -0.37 18.26 -5.02
CA ARG A 187 -1.27 19.16 -4.27
C ARG A 187 -2.74 18.77 -4.32
N TYR A 188 -3.04 17.47 -4.24
CA TYR A 188 -4.40 16.97 -4.07
C TYR A 188 -4.74 16.85 -2.58
N LYS A 189 -5.80 17.51 -2.16
CA LYS A 189 -6.41 17.40 -0.82
C LYS A 189 -7.75 16.71 -0.95
N VAL A 190 -7.84 15.50 -0.43
CA VAL A 190 -9.03 14.65 -0.51
C VAL A 190 -9.54 14.40 0.91
N SER A 191 -10.83 14.66 1.16
CA SER A 191 -11.44 14.44 2.46
C SER A 191 -12.83 13.81 2.36
N ASP A 192 -13.18 13.02 3.37
CA ASP A 192 -14.51 12.40 3.51
C ASP A 192 -14.93 11.58 2.29
N CYS A 193 -13.98 10.95 1.61
CA CYS A 193 -14.19 10.23 0.37
C CYS A 193 -14.19 8.71 0.56
N MET A 194 -14.81 8.01 -0.40
CA MET A 194 -14.76 6.56 -0.50
C MET A 194 -14.23 6.13 -1.86
N ILE A 195 -13.13 5.39 -1.86
CA ILE A 195 -12.47 4.85 -3.05
C ILE A 195 -12.47 3.32 -2.94
N SER A 196 -13.12 2.63 -3.88
CA SER A 196 -13.26 1.17 -3.71
C SER A 196 -13.43 0.42 -5.02
N THR A 197 -13.27 -0.90 -4.94
CA THR A 197 -13.63 -1.84 -6.02
C THR A 197 -12.91 -1.53 -7.34
N GLY A 198 -11.58 -1.58 -7.32
CA GLY A 198 -10.75 -1.50 -8.52
C GLY A 198 -10.51 -2.88 -9.16
N ILE A 199 -10.09 -2.92 -10.43
CA ILE A 199 -9.53 -4.13 -11.05
C ILE A 199 -8.03 -4.21 -10.69
N THR A 200 -7.27 -3.20 -11.07
CA THR A 200 -5.82 -3.11 -10.85
C THR A 200 -5.50 -2.38 -9.55
N SER A 201 -6.13 -1.22 -9.33
CA SER A 201 -5.83 -0.43 -8.15
C SER A 201 -6.99 0.47 -7.69
N VAL A 202 -6.99 0.77 -6.40
CA VAL A 202 -7.78 1.88 -5.83
C VAL A 202 -7.03 3.21 -5.97
N PHE A 203 -5.69 3.18 -5.93
CA PHE A 203 -4.80 4.31 -6.19
C PHE A 203 -3.56 3.84 -6.93
N ASN A 204 -3.18 4.54 -7.99
CA ASN A 204 -2.02 4.21 -8.82
C ASN A 204 -1.21 5.47 -9.18
N ALA A 205 0.01 5.54 -8.67
CA ALA A 205 1.04 6.46 -9.13
C ALA A 205 2.09 5.66 -9.91
N PRO A 206 1.95 5.50 -11.23
CA PRO A 206 2.83 4.68 -12.04
C PRO A 206 4.26 5.22 -12.08
N ALA A 207 5.22 4.39 -12.48
CA ALA A 207 6.60 4.80 -12.64
C ALA A 207 6.76 5.83 -13.77
N GLY A 208 7.78 6.69 -13.66
CA GLY A 208 8.20 7.61 -14.73
C GLY A 208 7.39 8.91 -14.81
N LEU A 209 6.50 9.19 -13.87
CA LEU A 209 5.81 10.48 -13.82
C LEU A 209 6.77 11.63 -13.57
N ILE A 210 6.53 12.74 -14.27
CA ILE A 210 7.30 14.00 -14.16
C ILE A 210 6.56 14.94 -13.21
N ASP A 211 7.30 15.64 -12.34
CA ASP A 211 6.78 16.64 -11.39
C ASP A 211 5.53 16.17 -10.64
N SER A 212 5.63 15.02 -9.98
CA SER A 212 4.48 14.39 -9.34
C SER A 212 4.76 13.96 -7.89
N GLY A 213 3.72 13.89 -7.06
CA GLY A 213 3.80 13.29 -5.73
C GLY A 213 4.05 14.25 -4.58
N GLU A 214 4.00 15.56 -4.78
CA GLU A 214 4.10 16.53 -3.70
C GLU A 214 2.73 16.88 -3.11
N SER A 215 2.65 16.91 -1.77
CA SER A 215 1.46 17.38 -1.04
C SER A 215 0.14 16.67 -1.42
N ILE A 216 0.19 15.37 -1.64
CA ILE A 216 -1.01 14.54 -1.80
C ILE A 216 -1.45 14.07 -0.41
N THR A 217 -2.63 14.48 -0.01
CA THR A 217 -3.17 14.17 1.32
C THR A 217 -4.61 13.65 1.25
N PHE A 218 -4.88 12.63 2.06
CA PHE A 218 -6.20 12.10 2.32
C PHE A 218 -6.53 12.29 3.80
N SER A 219 -7.68 12.86 4.12
CA SER A 219 -8.21 12.91 5.48
C SER A 219 -9.59 12.27 5.53
N ASP A 220 -9.87 11.51 6.57
CA ASP A 220 -11.17 10.87 6.78
C ASP A 220 -11.68 10.11 5.54
N THR A 221 -10.75 9.51 4.80
CA THR A 221 -11.00 8.87 3.50
C THR A 221 -10.78 7.36 3.61
N GLN A 222 -11.73 6.60 3.09
CA GLN A 222 -11.69 5.15 3.06
C GLN A 222 -11.23 4.64 1.70
N PHE A 223 -10.19 3.80 1.72
CA PHE A 223 -9.81 2.94 0.61
C PHE A 223 -10.21 1.50 0.94
N SER A 224 -11.06 0.92 0.13
CA SER A 224 -11.55 -0.44 0.35
C SER A 224 -11.62 -1.21 -0.95
N ASP A 225 -11.10 -2.43 -0.95
CA ASP A 225 -11.22 -3.31 -2.10
C ASP A 225 -11.55 -4.73 -1.69
N SER A 226 -12.48 -5.33 -2.42
CA SER A 226 -12.88 -6.72 -2.26
C SER A 226 -12.33 -7.64 -3.35
N ASN A 227 -11.70 -7.09 -4.38
CA ASN A 227 -11.31 -7.83 -5.60
C ASN A 227 -9.80 -8.00 -5.76
N GLY A 228 -9.01 -7.46 -4.81
CA GLY A 228 -7.56 -7.58 -4.86
C GLY A 228 -6.82 -6.40 -5.50
N ALA A 229 -7.53 -5.32 -5.80
CA ALA A 229 -6.90 -4.08 -6.22
C ALA A 229 -5.96 -3.52 -5.14
N LYS A 230 -4.93 -2.81 -5.55
CA LYS A 230 -3.84 -2.36 -4.68
C LYS A 230 -3.79 -0.84 -4.56
N PHE A 231 -3.15 -0.36 -3.51
CA PHE A 231 -2.67 1.02 -3.41
C PHE A 231 -1.21 1.04 -3.88
N ILE A 232 -0.94 1.63 -5.05
CA ILE A 232 0.35 1.52 -5.74
C ILE A 232 1.06 2.87 -5.81
N ILE A 233 2.32 2.92 -5.35
CA ILE A 233 3.23 4.04 -5.53
C ILE A 233 4.50 3.51 -6.21
N ALA A 234 4.54 3.58 -7.54
CA ALA A 234 5.70 3.17 -8.34
C ALA A 234 6.53 4.36 -8.84
N CYS A 235 6.01 5.56 -8.76
CA CYS A 235 6.75 6.79 -9.09
C CYS A 235 7.83 7.08 -8.04
N ALA A 236 9.01 7.49 -8.51
CA ALA A 236 10.11 7.91 -7.64
C ALA A 236 9.78 9.22 -6.91
N ASN A 237 10.23 9.33 -5.65
CA ASN A 237 10.04 10.50 -4.77
C ASN A 237 8.57 10.92 -4.55
N PHE A 238 7.63 10.04 -4.83
CA PHE A 238 6.20 10.29 -4.69
C PHE A 238 5.77 10.09 -3.24
N SER A 239 5.14 11.11 -2.64
CA SER A 239 4.75 11.10 -1.22
C SER A 239 3.24 11.24 -1.05
N VAL A 240 2.66 10.36 -0.24
CA VAL A 240 1.24 10.39 0.14
C VAL A 240 1.11 10.41 1.65
N GLY A 241 0.27 11.32 2.16
CA GLY A 241 -0.14 11.37 3.56
C GLY A 241 -1.61 11.00 3.74
N MET A 242 -1.91 10.21 4.77
CA MET A 242 -3.28 9.89 5.20
C MET A 242 -3.44 10.25 6.67
N SER A 243 -4.56 10.85 7.06
CA SER A 243 -4.81 11.31 8.44
C SER A 243 -6.28 11.19 8.84
N GLY A 244 -6.55 11.48 10.11
CA GLY A 244 -7.90 11.45 10.68
C GLY A 244 -8.42 10.02 10.84
N THR A 245 -9.67 9.79 10.45
CA THR A 245 -10.30 8.47 10.45
C THR A 245 -10.07 7.70 9.13
N SER A 246 -9.02 8.05 8.40
CA SER A 246 -8.68 7.38 7.15
C SER A 246 -8.41 5.89 7.36
N VAL A 247 -8.96 5.08 6.46
CA VAL A 247 -8.88 3.62 6.52
C VAL A 247 -8.31 3.09 5.22
N LEU A 248 -7.32 2.20 5.30
CA LEU A 248 -6.71 1.56 4.16
C LEU A 248 -6.92 0.04 4.21
N ASN A 249 -7.98 -0.43 3.56
CA ASN A 249 -8.37 -1.84 3.49
C ASN A 249 -8.01 -2.46 2.13
N THR A 250 -6.78 -2.23 1.70
CA THR A 250 -6.26 -2.72 0.42
C THR A 250 -4.75 -2.94 0.52
N PRO A 251 -4.19 -3.93 -0.18
CA PRO A 251 -2.75 -4.15 -0.19
C PRO A 251 -1.99 -2.93 -0.73
N VAL A 252 -0.85 -2.63 -0.10
CA VAL A 252 0.01 -1.49 -0.46
C VAL A 252 1.26 -1.98 -1.17
N VAL A 253 1.62 -1.34 -2.28
CA VAL A 253 2.88 -1.57 -2.99
C VAL A 253 3.60 -0.25 -3.20
N ILE A 254 4.80 -0.11 -2.62
CA ILE A 254 5.66 1.06 -2.75
C ILE A 254 6.97 0.61 -3.42
N SER A 255 7.03 0.72 -4.74
CA SER A 255 8.19 0.32 -5.53
C SER A 255 9.01 1.49 -6.09
N GLY A 256 8.50 2.72 -5.99
CA GLY A 256 9.23 3.92 -6.41
C GLY A 256 10.40 4.24 -5.48
N ASN A 257 11.56 4.57 -6.05
CA ASN A 257 12.73 4.98 -5.27
C ASN A 257 12.43 6.28 -4.51
N GLY A 258 12.70 6.32 -3.20
CA GLY A 258 12.42 7.49 -2.35
C GLY A 258 10.93 7.76 -2.11
N ALA A 259 10.03 6.93 -2.62
CA ALA A 259 8.59 7.09 -2.43
C ALA A 259 8.17 6.85 -0.98
N SER A 260 7.06 7.46 -0.55
CA SER A 260 6.59 7.30 0.82
C SER A 260 5.07 7.29 0.94
N LEU A 261 4.58 6.48 1.89
CA LEU A 261 3.21 6.52 2.39
C LEU A 261 3.26 6.66 3.91
N LEU A 262 2.67 7.73 4.41
CA LEU A 262 2.43 7.95 5.83
C LEU A 262 0.94 7.81 6.12
N ILE A 263 0.58 6.94 7.05
CA ILE A 263 -0.77 6.81 7.58
C ILE A 263 -0.74 7.17 9.05
N ASP A 264 -1.42 8.25 9.41
CA ASP A 264 -1.57 8.74 10.78
C ASP A 264 -3.06 8.87 11.12
N GLY A 265 -3.59 7.90 11.83
CA GLY A 265 -5.00 7.92 12.17
C GLY A 265 -5.47 6.71 12.95
N MET A 266 -6.60 6.89 13.62
CA MET A 266 -7.22 5.89 14.52
C MET A 266 -8.09 4.86 13.79
N GLY A 267 -8.02 4.79 12.45
CA GLY A 267 -8.78 3.82 11.66
C GLY A 267 -8.27 2.40 11.80
N ASN A 268 -9.15 1.45 11.59
CA ASN A 268 -8.77 0.06 11.41
C ASN A 268 -8.25 -0.10 9.98
N ASN A 269 -6.96 -0.38 9.83
CA ASN A 269 -6.39 -0.74 8.55
C ASN A 269 -6.44 -2.25 8.42
N GLU A 270 -7.26 -2.73 7.51
CA GLU A 270 -7.49 -4.15 7.30
C GLU A 270 -6.79 -4.62 6.03
N ASN A 271 -6.12 -5.76 6.13
CA ASN A 271 -5.81 -6.51 4.94
C ASN A 271 -7.10 -7.23 4.51
N PRO A 272 -7.70 -6.91 3.35
CA PRO A 272 -8.89 -7.58 2.87
C PRO A 272 -8.55 -9.03 2.56
N GLY A 273 -8.70 -9.89 3.54
CA GLY A 273 -8.25 -11.26 3.56
C GLY A 273 -9.00 -12.21 2.63
N ARG A 274 -9.31 -11.77 1.42
CA ARG A 274 -10.02 -12.61 0.45
C ARG A 274 -9.11 -13.42 -0.46
N SER A 275 -7.83 -13.11 -0.54
CA SER A 275 -6.88 -13.98 -1.26
C SER A 275 -5.72 -14.37 -0.35
N ALA A 276 -5.47 -15.65 -0.26
CA ALA A 276 -4.40 -16.30 0.51
C ALA A 276 -2.97 -15.81 0.20
N TRP A 277 -2.81 -14.87 -0.70
CA TRP A 277 -1.56 -14.47 -1.33
C TRP A 277 -1.15 -13.04 -1.04
N MET A 278 -2.02 -12.23 -0.44
CA MET A 278 -1.76 -10.80 -0.37
C MET A 278 -0.98 -10.46 0.87
N ARG A 279 0.17 -9.87 0.66
CA ARG A 279 0.84 -9.07 1.67
C ARG A 279 0.03 -7.80 1.90
N TYR A 280 0.01 -7.32 3.14
CA TYR A 280 -0.57 -6.02 3.42
C TYR A 280 0.30 -4.89 2.83
N VAL A 281 1.63 -4.99 3.00
CA VAL A 281 2.58 -3.97 2.53
C VAL A 281 3.78 -4.61 1.83
N GLU A 282 4.11 -4.10 0.65
CA GLU A 282 5.34 -4.37 -0.07
C GLU A 282 6.09 -3.05 -0.29
N VAL A 283 7.28 -2.89 0.30
CA VAL A 283 8.11 -1.70 0.15
C VAL A 283 9.43 -2.11 -0.47
N THR A 284 9.60 -1.91 -1.78
CA THR A 284 10.74 -2.45 -2.54
C THR A 284 11.64 -1.38 -3.16
N GLY A 285 11.17 -0.14 -3.30
CA GLY A 285 11.97 0.96 -3.84
C GLY A 285 13.15 1.35 -2.94
N ILE A 286 14.30 1.67 -3.53
CA ILE A 286 15.47 2.15 -2.78
C ILE A 286 15.12 3.44 -2.05
N GLY A 287 15.30 3.48 -0.71
CA GLY A 287 14.94 4.62 0.11
C GLY A 287 13.44 4.82 0.32
N ALA A 288 12.59 3.92 -0.22
CA ALA A 288 11.16 3.97 -0.03
C ALA A 288 10.75 3.74 1.42
N ARG A 289 9.61 4.32 1.82
CA ARG A 289 9.13 4.30 3.21
C ARG A 289 7.64 4.02 3.30
N PHE A 290 7.28 3.13 4.19
CA PHE A 290 5.92 2.99 4.71
C PHE A 290 5.91 3.33 6.19
N ILE A 291 5.02 4.20 6.63
CA ILE A 291 4.87 4.57 8.04
C ILE A 291 3.40 4.44 8.41
N LEU A 292 3.11 3.61 9.39
CA LEU A 292 1.79 3.49 10.00
C LEU A 292 1.89 3.89 11.45
N GLN A 293 1.10 4.88 11.86
CA GLN A 293 1.08 5.33 13.25
C GLN A 293 -0.34 5.51 13.80
N SER A 294 -0.47 5.39 15.13
CA SER A 294 -1.72 5.62 15.88
C SER A 294 -2.91 4.84 15.32
N SER A 295 -2.71 3.58 14.93
CA SER A 295 -3.67 2.81 14.16
C SER A 295 -3.80 1.38 14.69
N THR A 296 -4.86 0.69 14.28
CA THR A 296 -5.00 -0.75 14.45
C THR A 296 -4.80 -1.44 13.11
N LEU A 297 -3.91 -2.42 13.05
CA LEU A 297 -3.73 -3.26 11.86
C LEU A 297 -4.50 -4.57 12.05
N VAL A 298 -5.63 -4.71 11.39
CA VAL A 298 -6.43 -5.91 11.40
C VAL A 298 -6.13 -6.75 10.17
N CYS A 299 -5.87 -8.03 10.34
CA CYS A 299 -5.64 -8.96 9.26
C CYS A 299 -6.72 -10.03 9.25
N ASN A 300 -7.66 -9.91 8.34
CA ASN A 300 -8.75 -10.86 8.13
C ASN A 300 -8.42 -11.93 7.09
N GLY A 301 -7.13 -12.28 6.95
CA GLY A 301 -6.67 -13.27 5.97
C GLY A 301 -7.26 -14.64 6.18
N PRO A 302 -7.48 -15.43 5.12
CA PRO A 302 -7.89 -16.81 5.25
C PRO A 302 -6.81 -17.63 5.96
N SER A 303 -7.24 -18.70 6.63
CA SER A 303 -6.35 -19.66 7.31
C SER A 303 -5.26 -20.28 6.41
N SER A 304 -5.25 -19.98 5.13
CA SER A 304 -4.29 -20.44 4.11
C SER A 304 -3.23 -19.40 3.74
N GLN A 305 -3.11 -18.27 4.43
CA GLN A 305 -2.07 -17.29 4.12
C GLN A 305 -0.67 -17.89 4.36
N THR A 306 0.15 -17.88 3.33
CA THR A 306 1.49 -18.53 3.34
C THR A 306 2.64 -17.52 3.31
N ARG A 307 2.35 -16.20 3.27
CA ARG A 307 3.37 -15.17 3.15
C ARG A 307 3.31 -14.20 4.33
N PRO A 308 4.46 -13.65 4.76
CA PRO A 308 4.51 -12.56 5.72
C PRO A 308 3.69 -11.35 5.27
N LEU A 309 3.13 -10.61 6.23
CA LEU A 309 2.30 -9.43 5.94
C LEU A 309 3.08 -8.29 5.29
N VAL A 310 4.36 -8.18 5.60
CA VAL A 310 5.21 -7.06 5.18
C VAL A 310 6.43 -7.59 4.45
N LEU A 311 6.65 -7.11 3.23
CA LEU A 311 7.90 -7.28 2.49
C LEU A 311 8.64 -5.95 2.45
N VAL A 312 9.91 -5.94 2.86
CA VAL A 312 10.75 -4.75 2.80
C VAL A 312 12.03 -5.06 2.03
N GLY A 313 12.16 -4.52 0.83
CA GLY A 313 13.34 -4.67 -0.02
C GLY A 313 14.59 -3.99 0.54
N ALA A 314 15.75 -4.34 0.02
CA ALA A 314 17.03 -3.75 0.41
C ALA A 314 16.98 -2.22 0.37
N LYS A 315 17.46 -1.57 1.46
CA LYS A 315 17.45 -0.10 1.65
C LYS A 315 16.07 0.57 1.73
N ALA A 316 14.97 -0.19 1.73
CA ALA A 316 13.63 0.30 2.02
C ALA A 316 13.32 0.24 3.53
N ARG A 317 12.22 0.88 3.96
CA ARG A 317 11.83 0.94 5.38
C ARG A 317 10.33 0.80 5.56
N ALA A 318 9.91 0.00 6.55
CA ALA A 318 8.56 0.01 7.10
C ALA A 318 8.62 0.35 8.59
N ILE A 319 7.83 1.32 9.04
CA ILE A 319 7.86 1.82 10.41
C ILE A 319 6.44 1.79 10.97
N PHE A 320 6.27 1.18 12.14
CA PHE A 320 5.00 1.10 12.86
C PHE A 320 5.17 1.81 14.20
N ILE A 321 4.33 2.82 14.48
CA ILE A 321 4.43 3.65 15.70
C ILE A 321 3.08 3.63 16.40
N ALA A 322 3.05 3.22 17.67
CA ALA A 322 1.83 3.13 18.45
C ALA A 322 0.70 2.37 17.73
N VAL A 323 1.05 1.31 17.01
CA VAL A 323 0.11 0.46 16.28
C VAL A 323 -0.35 -0.67 17.18
N LYS A 324 -1.65 -0.91 17.21
CA LYS A 324 -2.23 -2.08 17.84
C LYS A 324 -2.30 -3.21 16.82
N PHE A 325 -1.71 -4.36 17.19
CA PHE A 325 -1.79 -5.61 16.46
C PHE A 325 -2.71 -6.55 17.27
N PRO A 326 -4.00 -6.69 16.94
CA PRO A 326 -4.90 -7.53 17.70
C PRO A 326 -4.59 -9.02 17.53
N GLY A 327 -4.95 -9.83 18.52
CA GLY A 327 -4.59 -11.25 18.61
C GLY A 327 -5.23 -12.16 17.54
N ASN A 328 -6.29 -11.68 16.88
CA ASN A 328 -6.88 -12.33 15.72
C ASN A 328 -6.11 -12.07 14.41
N LEU A 329 -5.00 -11.35 14.50
CA LEU A 329 -4.07 -11.24 13.40
C LEU A 329 -3.55 -12.62 13.03
N TYR A 330 -3.94 -13.09 11.88
CA TYR A 330 -3.37 -14.28 11.22
C TYR A 330 -1.89 -14.08 10.81
N MET A 331 -1.20 -13.11 11.43
CA MET A 331 0.26 -13.04 11.38
C MET A 331 0.88 -14.37 11.80
N PHE A 332 0.20 -15.06 12.70
CA PHE A 332 0.63 -16.30 13.32
C PHE A 332 -0.48 -17.34 13.22
N HIS A 333 -1.08 -17.58 12.16
CA HIS A 333 -2.03 -18.65 11.92
C HIS A 333 -2.34 -19.50 13.16
N VAL A 334 -3.30 -19.06 13.98
CA VAL A 334 -3.74 -19.82 15.19
C VAL A 334 -4.17 -21.25 14.81
N ASN A 335 -4.73 -21.43 13.62
CA ASN A 335 -5.18 -22.73 13.12
C ASN A 335 -4.13 -23.47 12.25
N ASN A 336 -2.99 -22.84 11.94
CA ASN A 336 -1.88 -23.47 11.25
C ASN A 336 -0.56 -22.79 11.66
N PRO A 337 -0.10 -23.04 12.90
CA PRO A 337 1.09 -22.41 13.45
C PRO A 337 2.38 -22.71 12.65
N GLU A 338 2.29 -23.61 11.70
CA GLU A 338 3.43 -24.04 10.88
C GLU A 338 3.67 -23.14 9.66
N LYS A 339 2.73 -22.28 9.27
CA LYS A 339 2.80 -21.63 7.95
C LYS A 339 3.19 -20.17 7.91
N VAL A 340 3.00 -19.37 8.93
CA VAL A 340 3.43 -17.96 8.92
C VAL A 340 3.93 -17.55 10.30
N ARG A 341 5.23 -17.52 10.50
CA ARG A 341 5.84 -17.13 11.77
C ARG A 341 6.66 -15.85 11.71
N THR A 342 6.72 -15.21 10.56
CA THR A 342 7.42 -13.94 10.39
C THR A 342 6.44 -12.86 9.97
N PHE A 343 6.45 -11.75 10.70
CA PHE A 343 5.67 -10.55 10.36
C PHE A 343 6.17 -9.91 9.06
N CYS A 344 7.46 -9.95 8.83
CA CYS A 344 8.11 -9.33 7.69
C CYS A 344 9.16 -10.24 7.08
N GLU A 345 9.38 -10.06 5.80
CA GLU A 345 10.47 -10.67 5.04
C GLU A 345 11.24 -9.60 4.25
N GLY A 346 12.41 -9.97 3.74
CA GLY A 346 13.26 -9.12 2.92
C GLY A 346 14.44 -8.53 3.69
N GLU A 347 15.27 -7.78 2.98
CA GLU A 347 16.55 -7.23 3.47
C GLU A 347 16.45 -5.82 4.04
N GLY A 348 15.26 -5.24 4.03
CA GLY A 348 15.02 -3.87 4.46
C GLY A 348 14.85 -3.72 5.98
N ILE A 349 14.60 -2.49 6.39
CA ILE A 349 14.43 -2.14 7.81
C ILE A 349 12.95 -2.12 8.15
N VAL A 350 12.52 -2.96 9.10
CA VAL A 350 11.23 -2.82 9.78
C VAL A 350 11.48 -2.32 11.20
N LYS A 351 10.74 -1.31 11.64
CA LYS A 351 10.85 -0.73 12.99
C LYS A 351 9.47 -0.64 13.62
N THR A 352 9.35 -1.10 14.87
CA THR A 352 8.18 -0.93 15.70
C THR A 352 8.52 -0.06 16.90
N ILE A 353 7.66 0.92 17.22
CA ILE A 353 7.87 1.86 18.32
C ILE A 353 6.55 1.96 19.09
N ALA A 354 6.58 1.68 20.39
CA ALA A 354 5.41 1.76 21.28
C ALA A 354 4.17 1.00 20.75
N CYS A 355 4.38 -0.10 20.01
CA CYS A 355 3.32 -0.94 19.50
C CYS A 355 2.78 -1.89 20.57
N THR A 356 1.52 -2.25 20.48
CA THR A 356 0.88 -3.22 21.36
C THR A 356 0.43 -4.45 20.57
N TYR A 357 0.53 -5.61 21.22
CA TYR A 357 0.18 -6.91 20.64
C TYR A 357 -0.82 -7.59 21.56
N ASP A 358 -2.06 -7.79 21.10
CA ASP A 358 -3.04 -8.61 21.83
C ASP A 358 -2.76 -10.08 21.49
N ILE A 359 -2.02 -10.75 22.33
CA ILE A 359 -1.71 -12.17 22.17
C ILE A 359 -2.72 -12.95 23.00
N GLU A 360 -3.68 -13.61 22.36
CA GLU A 360 -4.49 -14.60 23.06
C GLU A 360 -3.64 -15.80 23.47
N SER A 361 -3.84 -16.23 24.70
CA SER A 361 -3.14 -17.34 25.32
C SER A 361 -3.32 -18.64 24.53
N GLY A 362 -2.24 -19.19 24.00
CA GLY A 362 -2.24 -20.54 23.39
C GLY A 362 -1.32 -20.74 22.21
N ALA A 363 -1.08 -19.75 21.39
CA ALA A 363 -0.02 -19.78 20.38
C ALA A 363 1.23 -19.13 20.99
N GLY A 364 2.36 -19.81 20.96
CA GLY A 364 3.59 -19.35 21.61
C GLY A 364 3.90 -17.91 21.27
N ASN A 365 4.08 -17.10 22.28
CA ASN A 365 4.38 -15.68 22.21
C ASN A 365 5.61 -15.44 21.34
N ILE A 366 5.43 -14.90 20.16
CA ILE A 366 6.50 -14.39 19.36
C ILE A 366 6.42 -12.87 19.38
N PRO A 367 7.25 -12.21 20.13
CA PRO A 367 7.33 -10.77 20.07
C PRO A 367 7.80 -10.38 18.66
N VAL A 368 6.99 -9.63 17.96
CA VAL A 368 7.39 -8.97 16.72
C VAL A 368 8.26 -7.79 17.09
N HIS A 369 9.49 -8.02 17.49
CA HIS A 369 10.37 -6.96 17.87
C HIS A 369 11.60 -6.87 16.99
N ARG A 370 11.82 -5.66 16.52
CA ARG A 370 13.03 -5.17 15.84
C ARG A 370 13.45 -6.05 14.68
N SER A 371 13.11 -5.59 13.52
CA SER A 371 13.75 -5.99 12.29
C SER A 371 15.24 -5.67 12.27
N LEU A 372 15.95 -6.32 13.09
CA LEU A 372 17.31 -6.62 12.85
C LEU A 372 17.36 -8.13 12.97
N ASN A 373 16.96 -8.82 11.91
CA ASN A 373 17.57 -10.10 11.68
C ASN A 373 19.07 -9.77 11.63
N ARG A 374 19.76 -10.00 12.74
CA ARG A 374 21.19 -9.74 12.83
C ARG A 374 21.99 -10.75 12.05
N PHE A 375 21.29 -11.67 11.38
CA PHE A 375 21.88 -12.63 10.50
C PHE A 375 22.16 -12.03 9.14
N TYR A 376 23.37 -12.17 8.73
CA TYR A 376 23.76 -12.00 7.35
C TYR A 376 23.38 -13.25 6.57
N ASN A 377 22.75 -13.08 5.40
CA ASN A 377 22.42 -14.19 4.50
C ASN A 377 21.56 -15.30 5.16
N ASN A 378 20.49 -14.89 5.79
CA ASN A 378 19.59 -15.77 6.54
C ASN A 378 18.80 -16.78 5.67
N GLY A 379 18.54 -16.44 4.42
CA GLY A 379 17.87 -17.28 3.42
C GLY A 379 18.86 -17.93 2.43
N PHE A 380 20.15 -17.96 2.73
CA PHE A 380 21.21 -18.55 1.90
C PHE A 380 21.30 -18.04 0.45
N GLU A 381 20.68 -16.92 0.13
CA GLU A 381 20.69 -16.34 -1.21
C GLU A 381 22.09 -15.98 -1.73
N GLN A 382 23.02 -15.77 -0.82
CA GLN A 382 24.46 -15.56 -1.10
C GLN A 382 25.28 -16.80 -0.78
N ASP A 383 24.74 -17.98 -1.03
CA ASP A 383 25.35 -19.30 -0.73
C ASP A 383 25.61 -19.44 0.78
N LEU A 384 26.79 -19.88 1.21
CA LEU A 384 27.16 -19.99 2.63
C LEU A 384 27.88 -18.74 3.17
N ALA A 385 27.83 -17.61 2.47
CA ALA A 385 28.49 -16.40 2.93
C ALA A 385 27.99 -15.98 4.34
N GLY A 386 28.93 -15.76 5.25
CA GLY A 386 28.63 -15.42 6.66
C GLY A 386 28.34 -16.62 7.56
N TRP A 387 28.21 -17.83 7.03
CA TRP A 387 28.04 -19.04 7.81
C TRP A 387 29.35 -19.82 7.90
N ALA A 388 29.72 -20.25 9.10
CA ALA A 388 30.81 -21.15 9.32
C ALA A 388 30.32 -22.59 9.27
N LEU A 389 30.91 -23.41 8.37
CA LEU A 389 30.59 -24.81 8.21
C LEU A 389 31.64 -25.67 8.94
N ASN A 390 31.18 -26.56 9.82
CA ASN A 390 32.03 -27.56 10.46
C ASN A 390 31.48 -28.96 10.17
N VAL A 391 32.21 -29.72 9.37
CA VAL A 391 31.89 -31.09 8.97
C VAL A 391 32.65 -32.13 9.80
N GLY A 392 33.28 -31.74 10.91
CA GLY A 392 34.01 -32.67 11.77
C GLY A 392 35.23 -33.36 11.11
N GLY A 393 35.75 -32.77 10.03
CA GLY A 393 36.91 -33.32 9.29
C GLY A 393 36.59 -34.48 8.33
N ASP A 394 35.32 -34.84 8.16
CA ASP A 394 34.91 -35.91 7.26
C ASP A 394 34.37 -35.35 5.94
N PRO A 395 35.04 -35.55 4.80
CA PRO A 395 34.65 -34.98 3.51
C PRO A 395 33.34 -35.54 2.92
N ALA A 396 32.83 -36.63 3.46
CA ALA A 396 31.54 -37.20 3.05
C ALA A 396 30.34 -36.51 3.73
N GLN A 397 30.60 -35.65 4.74
CA GLN A 397 29.59 -34.76 5.32
C GLN A 397 29.55 -33.48 4.51
N THR A 398 28.39 -33.06 4.08
CA THR A 398 28.25 -31.94 3.14
C THR A 398 27.25 -30.91 3.58
N ALA A 399 27.48 -29.67 3.14
CA ALA A 399 26.47 -28.64 3.06
C ALA A 399 26.52 -28.04 1.64
N THR A 400 25.44 -28.13 0.90
CA THR A 400 25.36 -27.73 -0.51
C THR A 400 24.15 -26.80 -0.72
N ILE A 401 24.30 -25.81 -1.57
CA ILE A 401 23.19 -24.95 -1.95
C ILE A 401 22.28 -25.70 -2.92
N VAL A 402 20.98 -25.59 -2.71
CA VAL A 402 19.92 -26.11 -3.58
C VAL A 402 19.02 -24.94 -4.03
N THR A 403 18.49 -25.06 -5.24
CA THR A 403 17.66 -24.02 -5.89
C THR A 403 16.28 -24.52 -6.31
N ASP A 404 16.09 -25.83 -6.26
CA ASP A 404 14.88 -26.54 -6.69
C ASP A 404 13.94 -26.91 -5.52
N ASP A 405 14.41 -26.76 -4.29
CA ASP A 405 13.69 -27.12 -3.08
C ASP A 405 13.96 -26.06 -1.99
N THR A 406 13.30 -24.92 -2.09
CA THR A 406 13.44 -23.77 -1.17
C THR A 406 12.13 -23.50 -0.45
N ASN A 407 12.20 -22.96 0.76
CA ASN A 407 11.02 -22.47 1.49
C ASN A 407 10.62 -21.09 1.02
N SER A 408 11.61 -20.22 0.85
CA SER A 408 11.43 -18.87 0.30
C SER A 408 12.62 -18.50 -0.58
N GLY A 409 12.52 -17.41 -1.34
CA GLY A 409 13.63 -16.98 -2.19
C GLY A 409 13.99 -17.98 -3.29
N GLY A 410 15.26 -17.98 -3.69
CA GLY A 410 15.80 -18.80 -4.77
C GLY A 410 16.77 -19.87 -4.32
N LYS A 411 17.24 -19.85 -3.07
CA LYS A 411 18.25 -20.76 -2.55
C LYS A 411 17.97 -21.24 -1.13
N ALA A 412 18.36 -22.45 -0.84
CA ALA A 412 18.40 -23.06 0.50
C ALA A 412 19.68 -23.88 0.68
N VAL A 413 19.99 -24.30 1.88
CA VAL A 413 21.14 -25.17 2.12
C VAL A 413 20.72 -26.59 2.49
N LYS A 414 21.17 -27.56 1.75
CA LYS A 414 21.03 -28.98 2.05
C LYS A 414 22.25 -29.47 2.84
N VAL A 415 22.01 -29.96 4.04
CA VAL A 415 23.04 -30.49 4.95
C VAL A 415 22.85 -31.99 5.11
N ALA A 416 23.90 -32.76 4.87
CA ALA A 416 23.91 -34.20 5.04
C ALA A 416 24.99 -34.62 6.03
N SER A 417 24.59 -35.39 7.05
CA SER A 417 25.51 -35.99 8.03
C SER A 417 25.65 -37.49 7.81
N LEU A 418 26.72 -38.06 8.33
CA LEU A 418 26.91 -39.52 8.43
C LEU A 418 26.36 -40.04 9.77
N ASP A 419 26.11 -41.37 9.83
CA ASP A 419 25.70 -42.05 11.06
C ASP A 419 26.73 -41.83 12.19
N GLY A 420 26.24 -41.49 13.37
CA GLY A 420 27.06 -41.17 14.53
C GLY A 420 27.89 -39.88 14.41
N LYS A 421 27.68 -39.08 13.35
CA LYS A 421 28.40 -37.83 13.08
C LYS A 421 27.46 -36.62 13.12
N SER A 422 28.07 -35.44 13.09
CA SER A 422 27.31 -34.16 13.07
C SER A 422 27.96 -33.15 12.15
N VAL A 423 27.11 -32.39 11.45
CA VAL A 423 27.47 -31.19 10.69
C VAL A 423 26.89 -29.98 11.40
N PHE A 424 27.65 -28.91 11.53
CA PHE A 424 27.23 -27.68 12.12
C PHE A 424 27.33 -26.51 11.14
N LEU A 425 26.27 -25.71 11.06
CA LEU A 425 26.30 -24.40 10.47
C LEU A 425 26.14 -23.36 11.60
N THR A 426 27.11 -22.48 11.73
CA THR A 426 27.14 -21.50 12.83
C THR A 426 27.29 -20.09 12.32
N GLN A 427 26.68 -19.15 13.04
CA GLN A 427 26.89 -17.73 12.84
C GLN A 427 26.89 -17.00 14.19
N ASN A 428 27.78 -16.02 14.35
CA ASN A 428 27.88 -15.21 15.56
C ASN A 428 27.20 -13.86 15.34
N VAL A 429 26.41 -13.44 16.33
CA VAL A 429 25.75 -12.13 16.35
C VAL A 429 26.08 -11.39 17.64
N ARG A 430 26.15 -10.05 17.59
CA ARG A 430 26.30 -9.22 18.80
C ARG A 430 25.01 -9.21 19.58
N VAL A 431 25.12 -9.30 20.90
CA VAL A 431 24.03 -9.20 21.86
C VAL A 431 24.42 -8.30 23.01
N SER A 432 23.43 -7.80 23.77
CA SER A 432 23.61 -7.08 25.02
C SER A 432 23.08 -7.91 26.19
N SER A 433 23.69 -7.76 27.36
CA SER A 433 23.18 -8.38 28.60
C SER A 433 21.71 -8.02 28.81
N GLY A 434 20.88 -9.01 29.14
CA GLY A 434 19.45 -8.84 29.36
C GLY A 434 18.60 -8.74 28.10
N GLU A 435 19.21 -8.78 26.92
CA GLU A 435 18.48 -8.75 25.66
C GLU A 435 17.74 -10.09 25.46
N GLU A 436 16.45 -10.05 25.28
CA GLU A 436 15.65 -11.22 24.97
C GLU A 436 15.84 -11.61 23.50
N PHE A 437 15.75 -12.89 23.18
CA PHE A 437 15.82 -13.35 21.78
C PHE A 437 14.80 -14.43 21.50
N ALA A 438 14.42 -14.49 20.22
CA ALA A 438 13.67 -15.58 19.62
C ALA A 438 14.30 -15.95 18.27
N SER A 439 14.51 -17.22 18.02
CA SER A 439 15.07 -17.72 16.76
C SER A 439 14.19 -18.79 16.12
N PHE A 440 14.22 -18.81 14.79
CA PHE A 440 13.47 -19.76 13.96
C PHE A 440 14.34 -20.24 12.83
N VAL A 441 13.99 -21.43 12.30
CA VAL A 441 14.48 -21.89 11.02
C VAL A 441 13.37 -22.65 10.30
N ALA A 442 13.20 -22.40 9.01
CA ALA A 442 12.44 -23.26 8.15
C ALA A 442 13.33 -24.46 7.75
N TYR A 443 12.79 -25.68 7.86
CA TYR A 443 13.54 -26.87 7.51
C TYR A 443 12.66 -27.94 6.87
N LYS A 444 13.29 -28.80 6.09
CA LYS A 444 12.69 -30.00 5.49
C LYS A 444 13.64 -31.18 5.66
N VAL A 445 13.12 -32.25 6.23
CA VAL A 445 13.90 -33.49 6.36
C VAL A 445 13.70 -34.31 5.11
N ASN A 446 14.77 -34.56 4.35
CA ASN A 446 14.76 -35.43 3.18
C ASN A 446 15.09 -36.87 3.55
N LYS A 447 15.97 -37.06 4.53
CA LYS A 447 16.31 -38.35 5.08
C LYS A 447 16.29 -38.27 6.59
N ALA A 448 15.53 -39.17 7.22
CA ALA A 448 15.45 -39.27 8.67
C ALA A 448 16.78 -39.69 9.30
N ALA A 449 17.03 -39.26 10.52
CA ALA A 449 18.16 -39.75 11.30
C ALA A 449 17.99 -41.20 11.71
N SER A 450 19.12 -41.92 11.85
CA SER A 450 19.11 -43.25 12.48
C SER A 450 18.81 -43.21 13.97
N GLY A 451 19.01 -42.04 14.61
CA GLY A 451 18.67 -41.77 15.99
C GLY A 451 17.29 -41.10 16.15
N SER A 452 17.02 -40.55 17.33
CA SER A 452 15.70 -39.97 17.68
C SER A 452 15.40 -38.64 17.01
N THR A 453 16.42 -37.87 16.63
CA THR A 453 16.24 -36.52 16.04
C THR A 453 17.31 -36.24 14.97
N PRO A 454 16.92 -35.64 13.82
CA PRO A 454 17.86 -35.31 12.75
C PRO A 454 18.79 -34.14 13.08
N GLY A 455 18.58 -33.45 14.17
CA GLY A 455 19.41 -32.33 14.62
C GLY A 455 18.68 -31.36 15.53
N ASN A 456 19.26 -30.19 15.74
CA ASN A 456 18.71 -29.14 16.59
C ASN A 456 19.25 -27.75 16.25
N LEU A 457 18.51 -26.74 16.72
CA LEU A 457 18.92 -25.33 16.79
C LEU A 457 19.35 -25.04 18.23
N THR A 458 20.51 -24.44 18.42
CA THR A 458 21.02 -24.02 19.73
C THR A 458 21.54 -22.58 19.66
N VAL A 459 21.33 -21.82 20.72
CA VAL A 459 21.90 -20.49 20.92
C VAL A 459 22.84 -20.52 22.11
N THR A 460 24.10 -20.15 21.93
CA THR A 460 25.12 -20.13 22.97
C THR A 460 25.64 -18.72 23.17
N PHE A 461 25.54 -18.22 24.40
CA PHE A 461 26.02 -16.87 24.75
C PHE A 461 27.48 -16.88 25.16
N LYS A 462 28.24 -15.90 24.67
CA LYS A 462 29.66 -15.75 24.93
C LYS A 462 29.97 -14.40 25.54
N SER A 463 30.90 -14.38 26.49
CA SER A 463 31.51 -13.20 27.03
C SER A 463 32.54 -12.58 26.09
N GLU A 464 33.11 -11.44 26.43
CA GLU A 464 34.08 -10.72 25.61
C GLU A 464 35.35 -11.54 25.28
N ASN A 465 35.76 -12.43 26.19
CA ASN A 465 36.87 -13.36 25.94
C ASN A 465 36.48 -14.64 25.21
N GLY A 466 35.25 -14.76 24.70
CA GLY A 466 34.77 -15.93 23.98
C GLY A 466 34.30 -17.10 24.83
N THR A 467 34.35 -16.99 26.17
CA THR A 467 33.89 -18.05 27.08
C THR A 467 32.36 -18.16 27.03
N THR A 468 31.84 -19.40 26.93
CA THR A 468 30.39 -19.65 27.06
C THR A 468 29.90 -19.36 28.46
N ILE A 469 28.92 -18.47 28.57
CA ILE A 469 28.34 -18.02 29.84
C ILE A 469 26.86 -18.38 29.97
N GLY A 470 26.27 -18.94 28.92
CA GLY A 470 24.91 -19.41 28.95
C GLY A 470 24.48 -20.04 27.63
N THR A 471 23.41 -20.83 27.69
CA THR A 471 22.81 -21.42 26.51
C THR A 471 21.32 -21.14 26.54
N GLY A 472 20.75 -20.69 25.45
CA GLY A 472 19.32 -20.56 25.28
C GLY A 472 18.65 -21.92 25.14
N SER A 473 17.32 -21.94 25.13
CA SER A 473 16.58 -23.17 24.89
C SER A 473 16.97 -23.76 23.53
N SER A 474 17.15 -25.08 23.46
CA SER A 474 17.36 -25.77 22.17
C SER A 474 16.05 -26.40 21.72
N SER A 475 15.83 -26.45 20.42
CA SER A 475 14.69 -27.12 19.80
C SER A 475 15.18 -28.16 18.82
N ASN A 476 14.57 -29.34 18.81
CA ASN A 476 14.96 -30.44 17.94
C ASN A 476 14.15 -30.45 16.63
N PHE A 477 14.81 -30.87 15.54
CA PHE A 477 14.10 -31.13 14.29
C PHE A 477 13.17 -32.34 14.46
N SER A 478 11.98 -32.27 13.88
CA SER A 478 11.10 -33.44 13.75
C SER A 478 11.71 -34.43 12.75
N ASN A 479 11.57 -35.73 12.99
CA ASN A 479 12.05 -36.75 12.07
C ASN A 479 11.07 -37.05 10.91
N THR A 480 10.04 -36.17 10.72
CA THR A 480 9.04 -36.30 9.67
C THR A 480 9.64 -35.90 8.32
N VAL A 481 9.68 -36.84 7.37
CA VAL A 481 10.31 -36.67 6.05
C VAL A 481 9.29 -36.03 5.07
N GLY A 482 9.80 -35.18 4.16
CA GLY A 482 9.17 -34.81 2.91
C GLY A 482 8.35 -33.49 2.93
N ALA A 483 8.12 -32.89 4.07
CA ALA A 483 7.39 -31.62 4.15
C ALA A 483 8.22 -30.50 4.79
N TRP A 484 8.12 -29.29 4.26
CA TRP A 484 8.67 -28.10 4.90
C TRP A 484 8.01 -27.85 6.24
N GLN A 485 8.83 -27.73 7.27
CA GLN A 485 8.44 -27.36 8.62
C GLN A 485 8.74 -25.88 8.82
N GLN A 486 7.74 -25.06 8.64
CA GLN A 486 7.86 -23.62 8.83
C GLN A 486 7.58 -23.31 10.31
N GLY A 487 8.65 -23.15 11.08
CA GLY A 487 8.59 -22.77 12.47
C GLY A 487 8.46 -23.92 13.46
N GLY A 488 8.75 -25.14 13.09
CA GLY A 488 8.91 -26.27 14.01
C GLY A 488 10.11 -26.14 14.94
N LEU A 489 11.07 -25.29 14.61
CA LEU A 489 12.23 -24.97 15.44
C LEU A 489 12.11 -23.57 16.00
N PHE A 490 11.90 -23.52 17.29
CA PHE A 490 11.83 -22.26 18.03
C PHE A 490 12.78 -22.31 19.23
N CYS A 491 13.65 -21.34 19.33
CA CYS A 491 14.53 -21.16 20.47
C CYS A 491 14.36 -19.76 21.02
N ARG A 492 14.21 -19.63 22.32
CA ARG A 492 14.08 -18.35 23.00
C ARG A 492 14.93 -18.32 24.26
N GLY A 493 15.24 -17.12 24.73
CA GLY A 493 15.93 -16.92 25.99
C GLY A 493 16.25 -15.47 26.23
N VAL A 494 16.97 -15.24 27.33
CA VAL A 494 17.49 -13.92 27.70
C VAL A 494 19.00 -14.03 27.72
N ALA A 495 19.69 -13.07 27.10
CA ALA A 495 21.16 -13.01 27.13
C ALA A 495 21.62 -12.78 28.58
N PRO A 496 22.44 -13.68 29.15
CA PRO A 496 22.91 -13.55 30.53
C PRO A 496 23.78 -12.30 30.73
N VAL A 497 23.91 -11.91 31.97
CA VAL A 497 24.80 -10.78 32.33
C VAL A 497 26.23 -11.10 31.87
N GLY A 498 26.87 -10.16 31.18
CA GLY A 498 28.19 -10.32 30.60
C GLY A 498 28.23 -10.88 29.19
N ALA A 499 27.05 -11.20 28.58
CA ALA A 499 26.99 -11.60 27.19
C ALA A 499 27.28 -10.42 26.26
N VAL A 500 28.17 -10.64 25.28
CA VAL A 500 28.49 -9.69 24.20
C VAL A 500 28.22 -10.26 22.82
N SER A 501 28.13 -11.60 22.71
CA SER A 501 27.76 -12.29 21.48
C SER A 501 26.93 -13.54 21.75
N ALA A 502 26.16 -13.95 20.75
CA ALA A 502 25.48 -15.22 20.70
C ALA A 502 25.93 -15.97 19.44
N GLU A 503 26.31 -17.21 19.60
CA GLU A 503 26.53 -18.15 18.54
C GLU A 503 25.26 -18.97 18.30
N ILE A 504 24.74 -18.87 17.10
CA ILE A 504 23.60 -19.65 16.65
C ILE A 504 24.13 -20.86 15.91
N SER A 505 23.75 -22.06 16.33
CA SER A 505 24.23 -23.32 15.78
C SER A 505 23.07 -24.18 15.30
N LEU A 506 23.06 -24.46 14.02
CA LEU A 506 22.22 -25.47 13.37
C LEU A 506 23.03 -26.75 13.24
N ARG A 507 22.59 -27.80 13.91
CA ARG A 507 23.24 -29.09 13.90
C ARG A 507 22.37 -30.09 13.15
N VAL A 508 22.96 -30.81 12.18
CA VAL A 508 22.37 -31.98 11.52
C VAL A 508 23.23 -33.21 11.86
N ARG A 509 22.61 -34.34 12.21
CA ARG A 509 23.32 -35.48 12.77
C ARG A 509 22.73 -36.85 12.38
N ASP A 510 23.46 -37.91 12.71
CA ASP A 510 23.03 -39.30 12.74
C ASP A 510 22.45 -39.78 11.39
N GLY A 511 23.18 -39.50 10.31
CA GLY A 511 22.82 -39.93 8.97
C GLY A 511 21.66 -39.16 8.32
N ALA A 512 21.20 -38.09 8.95
CA ALA A 512 20.11 -37.27 8.42
C ALA A 512 20.55 -36.41 7.22
N GLU A 513 19.58 -36.12 6.35
CA GLU A 513 19.68 -35.07 5.35
C GLU A 513 18.56 -34.07 5.59
N VAL A 514 18.91 -32.80 5.78
CA VAL A 514 17.97 -31.70 6.09
C VAL A 514 18.25 -30.52 5.18
N ILE A 515 17.21 -29.97 4.58
CA ILE A 515 17.27 -28.66 3.90
C ILE A 515 16.87 -27.58 4.91
N LEU A 516 17.67 -26.54 4.99
CA LEU A 516 17.50 -25.39 5.90
C LEU A 516 17.34 -24.13 5.08
N ASP A 517 16.40 -23.28 5.52
CA ASP A 517 16.12 -22.00 4.91
C ASP A 517 15.58 -21.02 5.97
N ASP A 518 15.53 -19.73 5.65
CA ASP A 518 14.91 -18.69 6.48
C ASP A 518 15.31 -18.74 7.97
N VAL A 519 16.60 -18.69 8.24
CA VAL A 519 17.10 -18.63 9.62
C VAL A 519 16.91 -17.23 10.18
N ILE A 520 16.03 -17.09 11.14
CA ILE A 520 15.68 -15.80 11.73
C ILE A 520 16.04 -15.80 13.20
N VAL A 521 16.76 -14.79 13.67
CA VAL A 521 16.98 -14.50 15.09
C VAL A 521 16.63 -13.06 15.36
N ASN A 522 15.61 -12.87 16.15
CA ASN A 522 15.19 -11.57 16.64
C ASN A 522 15.64 -11.40 18.08
N PHE A 523 16.36 -10.31 18.37
CA PHE A 523 16.66 -9.86 19.70
C PHE A 523 15.69 -8.72 20.08
N LEU A 524 15.17 -8.80 21.28
CA LEU A 524 14.10 -7.95 21.78
C LEU A 524 14.60 -6.85 22.68
#